data_023c0468e6330200689fc335929b2fe2
#
_entry.id   023c0468e6330200689fc335929b2fe2
#
_cell.length_a   1.000
_cell.length_b   1.000
_cell.length_c   1.000
_cell.angle_alpha   90.00
_cell.angle_beta   90.00
_cell.angle_gamma   90.00
#
_symmetry.space_group_name_H-M   'P 1'
#
loop_
_entity.id
_entity.type
_entity.pdbx_description
1 polymer ?
#
loop_
_entity_poly.entity_id
_entity_poly.type
_entity_poly.pdbx_seq_one_letter_code
_entity_poly.pdbx_strand_id
1 'polypeptide(L)'
;MTALLDRHRGLLALAARETDRVLKLWSQTIAAPVLASFLFILVFGLSLGGRIRQIDGVEYDVFIVPGLIAMAMAQAAYSNNSSSVFQSRADRYINDVLSAPMRSWEVNLGLAVGGVVRALAIGTGLFVLALVVTDVPVRQPFVLILAMVILLVLFAALGVVVGVYAETWDQAGFVNNIVILPLSFLGGVFYSVDLLPSPWQEVSHVNPIFFLINAVRYGFLGTSDVPIGLAL
;
A
#
# COMPACT_ATOMS: atom_id res chain seq x y z
N MET A 1 -15.99 8.18 28.46
CA MET A 1 -15.80 7.46 27.17
C MET A 1 -16.94 7.73 26.19
N THR A 2 -18.21 7.75 26.63
CA THR A 2 -19.39 8.06 25.79
C THR A 2 -19.36 9.47 25.18
N ALA A 3 -19.01 10.51 25.92
CA ALA A 3 -18.99 11.90 25.42
C ALA A 3 -17.97 12.18 24.29
N LEU A 4 -16.85 11.44 24.27
CA LEU A 4 -15.88 11.51 23.16
C LEU A 4 -16.39 10.82 21.90
N LEU A 5 -17.07 9.69 22.04
CA LEU A 5 -17.71 8.97 20.92
C LEU A 5 -18.84 9.80 20.30
N ASP A 6 -19.61 10.49 21.15
CA ASP A 6 -20.70 11.37 20.70
C ASP A 6 -20.17 12.57 19.89
N ARG A 7 -18.99 13.07 20.25
CA ARG A 7 -18.34 14.20 19.56
C ARG A 7 -17.86 13.84 18.14
N HIS A 8 -17.49 12.57 17.90
CA HIS A 8 -16.93 12.10 16.63
C HIS A 8 -17.85 11.10 15.90
N ARG A 9 -19.15 11.13 16.17
CA ARG A 9 -20.13 10.21 15.53
C ARG A 9 -20.08 10.27 14.00
N GLY A 10 -19.91 11.46 13.42
CA GLY A 10 -19.81 11.63 11.97
C GLY A 10 -18.58 10.91 11.39
N LEU A 11 -17.40 11.08 11.99
CA LEU A 11 -16.18 10.37 11.62
C LEU A 11 -16.36 8.85 11.69
N LEU A 12 -16.93 8.34 12.80
CA LEU A 12 -17.15 6.91 12.99
C LEU A 12 -18.13 6.33 11.97
N ALA A 13 -19.23 7.06 11.69
CA ALA A 13 -20.20 6.64 10.71
C ALA A 13 -19.63 6.60 9.29
N LEU A 14 -18.81 7.61 8.93
CA LEU A 14 -18.12 7.67 7.64
C LEU A 14 -17.09 6.55 7.51
N ALA A 15 -16.25 6.34 8.54
CA ALA A 15 -15.28 5.26 8.59
C ALA A 15 -15.92 3.87 8.51
N ALA A 16 -17.03 3.65 9.22
CA ALA A 16 -17.80 2.40 9.16
C ALA A 16 -18.34 2.17 7.75
N ARG A 17 -18.94 3.19 7.10
CA ARG A 17 -19.45 3.09 5.74
C ARG A 17 -18.34 2.69 4.74
N GLU A 18 -17.18 3.34 4.82
CA GLU A 18 -16.04 3.03 3.94
C GLU A 18 -15.50 1.61 4.18
N THR A 19 -15.46 1.18 5.45
CA THR A 19 -15.07 -0.19 5.81
C THR A 19 -16.07 -1.22 5.29
N ASP A 20 -17.36 -0.99 5.49
CA ASP A 20 -18.43 -1.87 5.00
C ASP A 20 -18.41 -2.02 3.49
N ARG A 21 -18.12 -0.94 2.76
CA ARG A 21 -17.96 -0.96 1.30
C ARG A 21 -16.84 -1.92 0.87
N VAL A 22 -15.70 -1.86 1.54
CA VAL A 22 -14.56 -2.75 1.27
C VAL A 22 -14.93 -4.21 1.58
N LEU A 23 -15.56 -4.45 2.73
CA LEU A 23 -15.91 -5.81 3.17
C LEU A 23 -17.03 -6.44 2.35
N LYS A 24 -18.03 -5.68 1.90
CA LYS A 24 -19.11 -6.18 1.03
C LYS A 24 -18.59 -6.68 -0.32
N LEU A 25 -17.51 -6.09 -0.81
CA LEU A 25 -16.88 -6.46 -2.08
C LEU A 25 -15.55 -7.22 -1.88
N TRP A 26 -15.37 -7.90 -0.77
CA TRP A 26 -14.10 -8.49 -0.34
C TRP A 26 -13.44 -9.38 -1.41
N SER A 27 -14.22 -10.11 -2.21
CA SER A 27 -13.70 -10.97 -3.27
C SER A 27 -12.93 -10.19 -4.35
N GLN A 28 -13.41 -8.99 -4.69
CA GLN A 28 -12.80 -8.13 -5.69
C GLN A 28 -11.77 -7.18 -5.07
N THR A 29 -12.06 -6.67 -3.87
CA THR A 29 -11.26 -5.63 -3.23
C THR A 29 -10.06 -6.20 -2.47
N ILE A 30 -10.14 -7.42 -1.97
CA ILE A 30 -9.12 -8.06 -1.14
C ILE A 30 -8.62 -9.35 -1.80
N ALA A 31 -9.50 -10.33 -2.06
CA ALA A 31 -9.06 -11.64 -2.51
C ALA A 31 -8.36 -11.60 -3.88
N ALA A 32 -8.90 -10.87 -4.85
CA ALA A 32 -8.29 -10.80 -6.18
C ALA A 32 -6.88 -10.16 -6.16
N PRO A 33 -6.62 -9.00 -5.51
CA PRO A 33 -5.27 -8.47 -5.36
C PRO A 33 -4.32 -9.38 -4.58
N VAL A 34 -4.80 -10.04 -3.51
CA VAL A 34 -3.99 -11.01 -2.75
C VAL A 34 -3.55 -12.16 -3.62
N LEU A 35 -4.49 -12.78 -4.36
CA LEU A 35 -4.17 -13.89 -5.26
C LEU A 35 -3.23 -13.46 -6.40
N ALA A 36 -3.45 -12.28 -7.00
CA ALA A 36 -2.58 -11.76 -8.05
C ALA A 36 -1.15 -11.57 -7.53
N SER A 37 -0.98 -10.92 -6.38
CA SER A 37 0.35 -10.71 -5.78
C SER A 37 0.98 -12.02 -5.31
N PHE A 38 0.19 -12.96 -4.81
CA PHE A 38 0.68 -14.29 -4.45
C PHE A 38 1.16 -15.09 -5.66
N LEU A 39 0.46 -14.99 -6.79
CA LEU A 39 0.94 -15.57 -8.05
C LEU A 39 2.28 -14.98 -8.49
N PHE A 40 2.53 -13.69 -8.27
CA PHE A 40 3.86 -13.11 -8.49
C PHE A 40 4.92 -13.79 -7.61
N ILE A 41 4.65 -14.02 -6.32
CA ILE A 41 5.60 -14.74 -5.43
C ILE A 41 5.88 -16.14 -6.00
N LEU A 42 4.85 -16.89 -6.37
CA LEU A 42 5.01 -18.23 -6.92
C LEU A 42 5.79 -18.24 -8.23
N VAL A 43 5.37 -17.41 -9.19
CA VAL A 43 5.99 -17.39 -10.53
C VAL A 43 7.43 -16.93 -10.46
N PHE A 44 7.71 -15.83 -9.78
CA PHE A 44 9.09 -15.31 -9.66
C PHE A 44 9.95 -16.16 -8.73
N GLY A 45 9.42 -16.62 -7.60
CA GLY A 45 10.12 -17.53 -6.69
C GLY A 45 10.51 -18.84 -7.38
N LEU A 46 9.57 -19.50 -8.09
CA LEU A 46 9.84 -20.76 -8.75
C LEU A 46 10.71 -20.60 -10.02
N SER A 47 10.47 -19.55 -10.84
CA SER A 47 11.17 -19.40 -12.12
C SER A 47 12.55 -18.77 -11.97
N LEU A 48 12.73 -17.80 -11.07
CA LEU A 48 13.99 -17.09 -10.86
C LEU A 48 14.77 -17.61 -9.64
N GLY A 49 14.11 -18.14 -8.61
CA GLY A 49 14.76 -18.68 -7.42
C GLY A 49 15.78 -19.79 -7.73
N GLY A 50 15.54 -20.58 -8.81
CA GLY A 50 16.52 -21.57 -9.29
C GLY A 50 17.75 -20.99 -9.99
N ARG A 51 17.68 -19.74 -10.49
CA ARG A 51 18.77 -19.04 -11.20
C ARG A 51 19.45 -17.99 -10.34
N ILE A 52 18.66 -17.22 -9.58
CA ILE A 52 19.12 -16.21 -8.62
C ILE A 52 18.94 -16.85 -7.25
N ARG A 53 19.98 -17.50 -6.74
CA ARG A 53 19.86 -18.22 -5.46
C ARG A 53 19.65 -17.26 -4.29
N GLN A 54 20.42 -16.17 -4.23
CA GLN A 54 20.42 -15.22 -3.12
C GLN A 54 20.64 -13.79 -3.61
N ILE A 55 20.00 -12.84 -2.93
CA ILE A 55 20.27 -11.41 -2.99
C ILE A 55 20.57 -10.97 -1.55
N ASP A 56 21.72 -10.33 -1.33
CA ASP A 56 22.19 -9.86 -0.01
C ASP A 56 22.16 -10.96 1.09
N GLY A 57 22.45 -12.20 0.70
CA GLY A 57 22.45 -13.35 1.61
C GLY A 57 21.07 -13.89 1.98
N VAL A 58 20.00 -13.39 1.34
CA VAL A 58 18.61 -13.84 1.51
C VAL A 58 18.17 -14.61 0.26
N GLU A 59 17.43 -15.71 0.42
CA GLU A 59 16.85 -16.45 -0.70
C GLU A 59 15.92 -15.55 -1.51
N TYR A 60 15.92 -15.71 -2.83
CA TYR A 60 15.23 -14.80 -3.74
C TYR A 60 13.71 -14.72 -3.50
N ASP A 61 13.06 -15.85 -3.22
CA ASP A 61 11.64 -15.95 -2.93
C ASP A 61 11.26 -15.23 -1.62
N VAL A 62 12.12 -15.28 -0.60
CA VAL A 62 11.98 -14.53 0.65
C VAL A 62 12.21 -13.03 0.41
N PHE A 63 13.19 -12.66 -0.45
CA PHE A 63 13.57 -11.28 -0.73
C PHE A 63 12.46 -10.46 -1.39
N ILE A 64 11.68 -11.06 -2.30
CA ILE A 64 10.64 -10.35 -3.06
C ILE A 64 9.36 -10.09 -2.25
N VAL A 65 9.09 -10.88 -1.20
CA VAL A 65 7.83 -10.81 -0.44
C VAL A 65 7.58 -9.43 0.19
N PRO A 66 8.52 -8.82 0.93
CA PRO A 66 8.32 -7.49 1.52
C PRO A 66 8.00 -6.41 0.50
N GLY A 67 8.70 -6.44 -0.65
CA GLY A 67 8.47 -5.50 -1.75
C GLY A 67 7.08 -5.64 -2.37
N LEU A 68 6.62 -6.87 -2.59
CA LEU A 68 5.28 -7.17 -3.11
C LEU A 68 4.18 -6.76 -2.12
N ILE A 69 4.38 -7.00 -0.81
CA ILE A 69 3.46 -6.55 0.23
C ILE A 69 3.36 -5.02 0.21
N ALA A 70 4.50 -4.31 0.23
CA ALA A 70 4.52 -2.85 0.20
C ALA A 70 3.82 -2.28 -1.04
N MET A 71 4.13 -2.82 -2.22
CA MET A 71 3.51 -2.43 -3.49
C MET A 71 1.99 -2.67 -3.49
N ALA A 72 1.54 -3.85 -3.07
CA ALA A 72 0.12 -4.19 -3.03
C ALA A 72 -0.65 -3.31 -2.04
N MET A 73 -0.07 -3.02 -0.87
CA MET A 73 -0.67 -2.13 0.12
C MET A 73 -0.75 -0.67 -0.38
N ALA A 74 0.31 -0.16 -1.01
CA ALA A 74 0.33 1.18 -1.59
C ALA A 74 -0.76 1.36 -2.65
N GLN A 75 -0.85 0.42 -3.61
CA GLN A 75 -1.87 0.42 -4.64
C GLN A 75 -3.29 0.31 -4.07
N ALA A 76 -3.48 -0.53 -3.06
CA ALA A 76 -4.78 -0.73 -2.43
C ALA A 76 -5.26 0.51 -1.69
N ALA A 77 -4.40 1.16 -0.89
CA ALA A 77 -4.71 2.38 -0.17
C ALA A 77 -5.07 3.52 -1.14
N TYR A 78 -4.21 3.73 -2.15
CA TYR A 78 -4.44 4.73 -3.18
C TYR A 78 -5.75 4.48 -3.95
N SER A 79 -5.90 3.30 -4.57
CA SER A 79 -7.04 3.00 -5.45
C SER A 79 -8.37 3.04 -4.72
N ASN A 80 -8.41 2.58 -3.46
CA ASN A 80 -9.63 2.65 -2.68
C ASN A 80 -10.07 4.10 -2.45
N ASN A 81 -9.13 4.96 -2.05
CA ASN A 81 -9.46 6.32 -1.66
C ASN A 81 -9.74 7.19 -2.89
N SER A 82 -8.95 7.06 -3.97
CA SER A 82 -9.21 7.80 -5.21
C SER A 82 -10.57 7.45 -5.79
N SER A 83 -10.93 6.16 -5.85
CA SER A 83 -12.23 5.73 -6.35
C SER A 83 -13.38 6.14 -5.43
N SER A 84 -13.22 6.06 -4.10
CA SER A 84 -14.26 6.44 -3.14
C SER A 84 -14.58 7.93 -3.24
N VAL A 85 -13.56 8.78 -3.23
CA VAL A 85 -13.73 10.23 -3.31
C VAL A 85 -14.29 10.63 -4.67
N PHE A 86 -13.77 10.09 -5.76
CA PHE A 86 -14.27 10.34 -7.10
C PHE A 86 -15.75 9.97 -7.21
N GLN A 87 -16.13 8.75 -6.80
CA GLN A 87 -17.52 8.28 -6.83
C GLN A 87 -18.43 9.16 -5.98
N SER A 88 -18.00 9.55 -4.78
CA SER A 88 -18.80 10.42 -3.90
C SER A 88 -19.11 11.76 -4.54
N ARG A 89 -18.22 12.30 -5.37
CA ARG A 89 -18.43 13.52 -6.14
C ARG A 89 -19.32 13.29 -7.36
N ALA A 90 -19.05 12.23 -8.13
CA ALA A 90 -19.84 11.89 -9.32
C ALA A 90 -21.32 11.66 -8.99
N ASP A 91 -21.59 10.94 -7.91
CA ASP A 91 -22.95 10.64 -7.43
C ASP A 91 -23.53 11.75 -6.53
N ARG A 92 -22.79 12.84 -6.32
CA ARG A 92 -23.17 14.04 -5.55
C ARG A 92 -23.44 13.83 -4.07
N TYR A 93 -23.28 12.63 -3.51
CA TYR A 93 -23.51 12.43 -2.07
C TYR A 93 -22.37 13.00 -1.20
N ILE A 94 -21.27 13.45 -1.79
CA ILE A 94 -20.23 14.20 -1.07
C ILE A 94 -20.81 15.45 -0.38
N ASN A 95 -21.84 16.07 -0.95
CA ASN A 95 -22.47 17.25 -0.38
C ASN A 95 -23.13 16.95 0.98
N ASP A 96 -23.69 15.75 1.16
CA ASP A 96 -24.28 15.31 2.43
C ASP A 96 -23.16 15.12 3.49
N VAL A 97 -22.02 14.60 3.09
CA VAL A 97 -20.85 14.45 3.98
C VAL A 97 -20.29 15.82 4.39
N LEU A 98 -20.21 16.78 3.44
CA LEU A 98 -19.67 18.12 3.71
C LEU A 98 -20.65 19.01 4.48
N SER A 99 -21.96 18.75 4.42
CA SER A 99 -22.97 19.46 5.20
C SER A 99 -23.11 18.94 6.64
N ALA A 100 -22.54 17.77 6.93
CA ALA A 100 -22.52 17.24 8.29
C ALA A 100 -21.61 18.09 9.20
N PRO A 101 -21.90 18.20 10.50
CA PRO A 101 -21.11 18.99 11.45
C PRO A 101 -19.78 18.31 11.81
N MET A 102 -18.94 18.06 10.78
CA MET A 102 -17.62 17.46 10.89
C MET A 102 -16.52 18.47 10.57
N ARG A 103 -15.35 18.31 11.21
CA ARG A 103 -14.16 19.07 10.86
C ARG A 103 -13.54 18.48 9.59
N SER A 104 -12.83 19.31 8.80
CA SER A 104 -12.20 18.87 7.55
C SER A 104 -11.27 17.66 7.73
N TRP A 105 -10.52 17.58 8.85
CA TRP A 105 -9.67 16.44 9.13
C TRP A 105 -10.46 15.14 9.42
N GLU A 106 -11.66 15.26 10.03
CA GLU A 106 -12.54 14.11 10.30
C GLU A 106 -13.09 13.53 9.00
N VAL A 107 -13.46 14.39 8.06
CA VAL A 107 -13.89 13.97 6.71
C VAL A 107 -12.76 13.24 6.00
N ASN A 108 -11.56 13.82 5.97
CA ASN A 108 -10.40 13.22 5.32
C ASN A 108 -10.00 11.88 5.93
N LEU A 109 -9.96 11.79 7.27
CA LEU A 109 -9.67 10.54 7.97
C LEU A 109 -10.77 9.51 7.73
N GLY A 110 -12.03 9.89 7.81
CA GLY A 110 -13.15 8.98 7.58
C GLY A 110 -13.11 8.37 6.17
N LEU A 111 -12.81 9.16 5.16
CA LEU A 111 -12.63 8.68 3.78
C LEU A 111 -11.37 7.80 3.63
N ALA A 112 -10.29 8.12 4.33
CA ALA A 112 -9.03 7.37 4.25
C ALA A 112 -9.10 5.98 4.89
N VAL A 113 -9.95 5.78 5.91
CA VAL A 113 -10.05 4.52 6.66
C VAL A 113 -10.31 3.32 5.75
N GLY A 114 -11.19 3.45 4.77
CA GLY A 114 -11.51 2.36 3.84
C GLY A 114 -10.27 1.85 3.08
N GLY A 115 -9.42 2.78 2.62
CA GLY A 115 -8.15 2.44 1.95
C GLY A 115 -7.14 1.77 2.89
N VAL A 116 -7.05 2.26 4.12
CA VAL A 116 -6.18 1.67 5.15
C VAL A 116 -6.63 0.25 5.50
N VAL A 117 -7.92 0.04 5.76
CA VAL A 117 -8.49 -1.28 6.06
C VAL A 117 -8.25 -2.26 4.90
N ARG A 118 -8.52 -1.82 3.67
CA ARG A 118 -8.29 -2.65 2.47
C ARG A 118 -6.81 -3.02 2.33
N ALA A 119 -5.91 -2.06 2.46
CA ALA A 119 -4.48 -2.29 2.34
C ALA A 119 -3.95 -3.23 3.42
N LEU A 120 -4.36 -3.04 4.68
CA LEU A 120 -3.99 -3.95 5.78
C LEU A 120 -4.52 -5.37 5.56
N ALA A 121 -5.76 -5.52 5.08
CA ALA A 121 -6.32 -6.83 4.77
C ALA A 121 -5.54 -7.53 3.64
N ILE A 122 -5.15 -6.80 2.59
CA ILE A 122 -4.33 -7.34 1.49
C ILE A 122 -2.93 -7.67 1.98
N GLY A 123 -2.25 -6.77 2.70
CA GLY A 123 -0.90 -7.01 3.22
C GLY A 123 -0.84 -8.21 4.16
N THR A 124 -1.79 -8.32 5.09
CA THR A 124 -1.91 -9.46 6.01
C THR A 124 -2.22 -10.75 5.25
N GLY A 125 -3.18 -10.72 4.32
CA GLY A 125 -3.54 -11.88 3.52
C GLY A 125 -2.37 -12.39 2.67
N LEU A 126 -1.63 -11.48 2.05
CA LEU A 126 -0.44 -11.82 1.27
C LEU A 126 0.69 -12.36 2.15
N PHE A 127 0.92 -11.77 3.31
CA PHE A 127 1.91 -12.26 4.27
C PHE A 127 1.58 -13.68 4.76
N VAL A 128 0.32 -13.94 5.12
CA VAL A 128 -0.13 -15.29 5.54
C VAL A 128 0.07 -16.31 4.42
N LEU A 129 -0.26 -15.96 3.17
CA LEU A 129 -0.03 -16.86 2.03
C LEU A 129 1.46 -17.05 1.74
N ALA A 130 2.28 -16.00 1.89
CA ALA A 130 3.72 -16.11 1.73
C ALA A 130 4.34 -17.08 2.75
N LEU A 131 3.88 -17.08 4.00
CA LEU A 131 4.33 -18.02 5.04
C LEU A 131 4.05 -19.51 4.72
N VAL A 132 3.14 -19.79 3.78
CA VAL A 132 2.87 -21.17 3.32
C VAL A 132 3.97 -21.67 2.39
N VAL A 133 4.63 -20.79 1.65
CA VAL A 133 5.59 -21.14 0.60
C VAL A 133 7.01 -20.65 0.87
N THR A 134 7.18 -19.72 1.82
CA THR A 134 8.48 -19.13 2.17
C THR A 134 8.57 -18.91 3.67
N ASP A 135 9.79 -18.97 4.21
CA ASP A 135 10.07 -18.69 5.63
C ASP A 135 10.45 -17.20 5.83
N VAL A 136 9.51 -16.30 5.52
CA VAL A 136 9.76 -14.85 5.67
C VAL A 136 9.80 -14.44 7.14
N PRO A 137 10.96 -14.00 7.68
CA PRO A 137 11.06 -13.57 9.06
C PRO A 137 10.51 -12.16 9.25
N VAL A 138 10.15 -11.82 10.49
CA VAL A 138 9.92 -10.43 10.92
C VAL A 138 10.99 -10.08 11.95
N ARG A 139 12.08 -9.43 11.49
CA ARG A 139 13.24 -9.15 12.34
C ARG A 139 13.11 -7.85 13.13
N GLN A 140 12.48 -6.83 12.54
CA GLN A 140 12.35 -5.49 13.12
C GLN A 140 10.88 -5.03 13.12
N PRO A 141 10.02 -5.58 14.01
CA PRO A 141 8.58 -5.33 13.97
C PRO A 141 8.21 -3.85 14.19
N PHE A 142 8.97 -3.12 15.01
CA PHE A 142 8.72 -1.69 15.23
C PHE A 142 8.93 -0.87 13.95
N VAL A 143 10.04 -1.11 13.25
CA VAL A 143 10.33 -0.44 11.98
C VAL A 143 9.31 -0.82 10.91
N LEU A 144 8.90 -2.09 10.87
CA LEU A 144 7.87 -2.57 9.95
C LEU A 144 6.54 -1.83 10.15
N ILE A 145 6.07 -1.72 11.39
CA ILE A 145 4.82 -1.00 11.70
C ILE A 145 4.94 0.47 11.30
N LEU A 146 6.06 1.13 11.64
CA LEU A 146 6.28 2.54 11.31
C LEU A 146 6.30 2.75 9.78
N ALA A 147 7.05 1.92 9.05
CA ALA A 147 7.12 1.97 7.59
C ALA A 147 5.75 1.76 6.95
N MET A 148 4.97 0.78 7.43
CA MET A 148 3.60 0.52 6.95
C MET A 148 2.67 1.71 7.22
N VAL A 149 2.75 2.33 8.41
CA VAL A 149 1.94 3.51 8.74
C VAL A 149 2.27 4.67 7.80
N ILE A 150 3.56 4.97 7.59
CA ILE A 150 3.99 6.03 6.66
C ILE A 150 3.49 5.74 5.24
N LEU A 151 3.68 4.52 4.75
CA LEU A 151 3.21 4.07 3.44
C LEU A 151 1.70 4.27 3.29
N LEU A 152 0.92 3.80 4.27
CA LEU A 152 -0.54 3.89 4.23
C LEU A 152 -1.02 5.35 4.26
N VAL A 153 -0.45 6.18 5.13
CA VAL A 153 -0.82 7.60 5.23
C VAL A 153 -0.51 8.32 3.91
N LEU A 154 0.68 8.09 3.34
CA LEU A 154 1.10 8.73 2.10
C LEU A 154 0.16 8.35 0.93
N PHE A 155 -0.06 7.06 0.70
CA PHE A 155 -0.85 6.60 -0.44
C PHE A 155 -2.35 6.79 -0.25
N ALA A 156 -2.85 6.74 0.99
CA ALA A 156 -4.23 7.10 1.30
C ALA A 156 -4.48 8.59 1.02
N ALA A 157 -3.58 9.47 1.47
CA ALA A 157 -3.68 10.91 1.21
C ALA A 157 -3.58 11.23 -0.29
N LEU A 158 -2.63 10.61 -1.00
CA LEU A 158 -2.49 10.75 -2.45
C LEU A 158 -3.78 10.33 -3.18
N GLY A 159 -4.40 9.22 -2.75
CA GLY A 159 -5.66 8.76 -3.29
C GLY A 159 -6.79 9.77 -3.09
N VAL A 160 -6.90 10.36 -1.89
CA VAL A 160 -7.90 11.42 -1.63
C VAL A 160 -7.66 12.62 -2.53
N VAL A 161 -6.41 13.11 -2.62
CA VAL A 161 -6.07 14.27 -3.47
C VAL A 161 -6.44 13.99 -4.92
N VAL A 162 -6.03 12.86 -5.49
CA VAL A 162 -6.36 12.53 -6.89
C VAL A 162 -7.86 12.37 -7.08
N GLY A 163 -8.58 11.72 -6.14
CA GLY A 163 -10.03 11.58 -6.19
C GLY A 163 -10.79 12.91 -6.17
N VAL A 164 -10.21 13.95 -5.54
CA VAL A 164 -10.79 15.31 -5.56
C VAL A 164 -10.64 15.97 -6.93
N TYR A 165 -9.52 15.77 -7.64
CA TYR A 165 -9.24 16.43 -8.92
C TYR A 165 -9.64 15.62 -10.14
N ALA A 166 -9.81 14.29 -10.02
CA ALA A 166 -10.20 13.43 -11.13
C ALA A 166 -11.59 13.81 -11.68
N GLU A 167 -11.71 13.91 -12.99
CA GLU A 167 -12.95 14.17 -13.71
C GLU A 167 -13.55 12.88 -14.30
N THR A 168 -12.72 11.87 -14.49
CA THR A 168 -13.11 10.57 -15.04
C THR A 168 -12.54 9.42 -14.22
N TRP A 169 -13.13 8.23 -14.35
CA TRP A 169 -12.61 7.00 -13.75
C TRP A 169 -11.18 6.69 -14.22
N ASP A 170 -10.89 6.95 -15.49
CA ASP A 170 -9.55 6.75 -16.06
C ASP A 170 -8.52 7.64 -15.40
N GLN A 171 -8.85 8.91 -15.13
CA GLN A 171 -7.98 9.83 -14.39
C GLN A 171 -7.75 9.38 -12.95
N ALA A 172 -8.79 8.87 -12.27
CA ALA A 172 -8.63 8.34 -10.92
C ALA A 172 -7.71 7.09 -10.88
N GLY A 173 -7.73 6.26 -11.94
CA GLY A 173 -6.86 5.09 -12.10
C GLY A 173 -5.47 5.40 -12.66
N PHE A 174 -5.30 6.52 -13.36
CA PHE A 174 -4.08 6.88 -14.10
C PHE A 174 -2.83 6.87 -13.22
N VAL A 175 -2.88 7.53 -12.06
CA VAL A 175 -1.72 7.63 -11.16
C VAL A 175 -1.28 6.25 -10.66
N ASN A 176 -2.24 5.33 -10.42
CA ASN A 176 -1.88 3.96 -10.05
C ASN A 176 -1.07 3.25 -11.13
N ASN A 177 -1.51 3.35 -12.38
CA ASN A 177 -0.96 2.55 -13.48
C ASN A 177 0.30 3.17 -14.10
N ILE A 178 0.41 4.50 -14.10
CA ILE A 178 1.51 5.22 -14.76
C ILE A 178 2.55 5.75 -13.77
N VAL A 179 2.18 5.94 -12.50
CA VAL A 179 3.11 6.45 -11.49
C VAL A 179 3.45 5.37 -10.47
N ILE A 180 2.46 4.89 -9.69
CA ILE A 180 2.71 4.01 -8.55
C ILE A 180 3.32 2.68 -9.01
N LEU A 181 2.73 2.03 -10.02
CA LEU A 181 3.18 0.73 -10.48
C LEU A 181 4.61 0.77 -11.08
N PRO A 182 4.95 1.65 -12.04
CA PRO A 182 6.30 1.73 -12.57
C PRO A 182 7.33 2.16 -11.52
N LEU A 183 7.00 3.13 -10.65
CA LEU A 183 7.91 3.54 -9.58
C LEU A 183 8.11 2.44 -8.53
N SER A 184 7.11 1.57 -8.30
CA SER A 184 7.29 0.40 -7.43
C SER A 184 8.27 -0.60 -8.03
N PHE A 185 8.19 -0.86 -9.33
CA PHE A 185 9.16 -1.73 -10.00
C PHE A 185 10.57 -1.14 -9.95
N LEU A 186 10.73 0.15 -10.26
CA LEU A 186 12.01 0.85 -10.13
C LEU A 186 12.47 0.99 -8.67
N GLY A 187 11.54 0.89 -7.73
CA GLY A 187 11.81 0.91 -6.29
C GLY A 187 12.41 -0.38 -5.73
N GLY A 188 12.76 -1.35 -6.59
CA GLY A 188 13.46 -2.56 -6.17
C GLY A 188 12.56 -3.62 -5.54
N VAL A 189 11.29 -3.76 -5.98
CA VAL A 189 10.39 -4.84 -5.51
C VAL A 189 11.00 -6.22 -5.78
N PHE A 190 11.58 -6.41 -6.98
CA PHE A 190 12.05 -7.71 -7.47
C PHE A 190 13.58 -7.87 -7.47
N TYR A 191 14.33 -6.83 -7.15
CA TYR A 191 15.80 -6.83 -7.17
C TYR A 191 16.34 -5.81 -6.17
N SER A 192 17.62 -5.94 -5.81
CA SER A 192 18.33 -4.88 -5.07
C SER A 192 18.78 -3.81 -6.06
N VAL A 193 18.54 -2.54 -5.71
CA VAL A 193 18.90 -1.39 -6.56
C VAL A 193 20.41 -1.29 -6.74
N ASP A 194 21.19 -1.79 -5.80
CA ASP A 194 22.66 -1.83 -5.90
C ASP A 194 23.17 -2.69 -7.06
N LEU A 195 22.34 -3.60 -7.60
CA LEU A 195 22.67 -4.42 -8.78
C LEU A 195 22.45 -3.70 -10.12
N LEU A 196 21.83 -2.51 -10.10
CA LEU A 196 21.57 -1.75 -11.34
C LEU A 196 22.83 -1.02 -11.83
N PRO A 197 22.95 -0.76 -13.15
CA PRO A 197 23.92 0.19 -13.68
C PRO A 197 23.70 1.62 -13.15
N SER A 198 24.78 2.37 -12.98
CA SER A 198 24.83 3.72 -12.39
C SER A 198 23.66 4.65 -12.77
N PRO A 199 23.23 4.83 -14.05
CA PRO A 199 22.13 5.75 -14.36
C PRO A 199 20.81 5.35 -13.68
N TRP A 200 20.52 4.05 -13.55
CA TRP A 200 19.28 3.55 -12.97
C TRP A 200 19.30 3.56 -11.44
N GLN A 201 20.46 3.39 -10.84
CA GLN A 201 20.61 3.57 -9.38
C GLN A 201 20.25 5.00 -8.97
N GLU A 202 20.77 6.00 -9.66
CA GLU A 202 20.47 7.42 -9.39
C GLU A 202 18.97 7.73 -9.53
N VAL A 203 18.33 7.19 -10.58
CA VAL A 203 16.88 7.32 -10.79
C VAL A 203 16.10 6.68 -9.65
N SER A 204 16.53 5.51 -9.18
CA SER A 204 15.88 4.82 -8.06
C SER A 204 16.00 5.59 -6.75
N HIS A 205 17.13 6.26 -6.51
CA HIS A 205 17.32 7.08 -5.30
C HIS A 205 16.49 8.38 -5.29
N VAL A 206 15.98 8.83 -6.43
CA VAL A 206 15.01 9.95 -6.48
C VAL A 206 13.56 9.47 -6.25
N ASN A 207 13.34 8.15 -6.33
CA ASN A 207 12.03 7.55 -6.21
C ASN A 207 11.60 7.41 -4.73
N PRO A 208 10.55 8.11 -4.26
CA PRO A 208 10.11 8.00 -2.86
C PRO A 208 9.60 6.58 -2.50
N ILE A 209 9.09 5.82 -3.48
CA ILE A 209 8.60 4.47 -3.26
C ILE A 209 9.75 3.51 -2.94
N PHE A 210 10.94 3.74 -3.49
CA PHE A 210 12.16 2.99 -3.17
C PHE A 210 12.47 3.00 -1.68
N PHE A 211 12.42 4.16 -1.03
CA PHE A 211 12.69 4.27 0.40
C PHE A 211 11.65 3.52 1.23
N LEU A 212 10.37 3.62 0.87
CA LEU A 212 9.30 2.91 1.58
C LEU A 212 9.40 1.39 1.43
N ILE A 213 9.73 0.88 0.23
CA ILE A 213 9.96 -0.54 0.01
C ILE A 213 11.14 -1.03 0.84
N ASN A 214 12.24 -0.27 0.88
CA ASN A 214 13.42 -0.59 1.68
C ASN A 214 13.12 -0.57 3.19
N ALA A 215 12.33 0.39 3.67
CA ALA A 215 11.91 0.42 5.08
C ALA A 215 11.08 -0.81 5.46
N VAL A 216 10.13 -1.22 4.61
CA VAL A 216 9.33 -2.43 4.81
C VAL A 216 10.22 -3.68 4.73
N ARG A 217 11.14 -3.76 3.76
CA ARG A 217 12.11 -4.85 3.63
C ARG A 217 12.99 -4.97 4.86
N TYR A 218 13.52 -3.86 5.37
CA TYR A 218 14.30 -3.86 6.60
C TYR A 218 13.49 -4.38 7.80
N GLY A 219 12.22 -4.01 7.89
CA GLY A 219 11.32 -4.51 8.92
C GLY A 219 11.16 -6.04 8.91
N PHE A 220 11.06 -6.64 7.73
CA PHE A 220 10.98 -8.09 7.55
C PHE A 220 12.34 -8.77 7.67
N LEU A 221 13.32 -8.36 6.86
CA LEU A 221 14.57 -9.10 6.63
C LEU A 221 15.76 -8.57 7.44
N GLY A 222 15.69 -7.34 7.93
CA GLY A 222 16.81 -6.66 8.60
C GLY A 222 17.88 -6.17 7.63
N THR A 223 17.65 -6.23 6.31
CA THR A 223 18.52 -5.76 5.23
C THR A 223 17.85 -4.64 4.45
N SER A 224 18.63 -3.69 3.93
CA SER A 224 18.15 -2.53 3.17
C SER A 224 19.28 -2.02 2.29
N ASP A 225 18.98 -1.60 1.06
CA ASP A 225 19.91 -0.98 0.11
C ASP A 225 20.34 0.44 0.55
N VAL A 226 19.64 1.03 1.56
CA VAL A 226 19.94 2.35 2.10
C VAL A 226 19.93 2.36 3.62
N PRO A 227 20.65 3.31 4.28
CA PRO A 227 20.54 3.49 5.72
C PRO A 227 19.11 3.73 6.15
N ILE A 228 18.63 3.01 7.17
CA ILE A 228 17.22 3.03 7.61
C ILE A 228 16.73 4.44 8.00
N GLY A 229 17.64 5.29 8.48
CA GLY A 229 17.31 6.69 8.81
C GLY A 229 16.99 7.57 7.59
N LEU A 230 17.32 7.11 6.38
CA LEU A 230 16.91 7.74 5.11
C LEU A 230 15.66 7.09 4.52
N ALA A 231 15.37 5.85 4.91
CA ALA A 231 14.22 5.09 4.42
C ALA A 231 12.91 5.42 5.17
N LEU A 232 13.00 6.01 6.35
CA LEU A 232 11.90 6.47 7.20
C LEU A 232 11.78 8.00 7.22
#